data_6f4725d9b7279ac4c2a88f963991b4b3
#
_entry.id   6f4725d9b7279ac4c2a88f963991b4b3
#
_cell.length_a   1.000
_cell.length_b   1.000
_cell.length_c   1.000
_cell.angle_alpha   90.00
_cell.angle_beta   90.00
_cell.angle_gamma   90.00
#
_symmetry.space_group_name_H-M   'P 1'
#
loop_
_entity.id
_entity.type
_entity.pdbx_description
1 polymer ?
#
loop_
_entity_poly.entity_id
_entity_poly.type
_entity_poly.pdbx_seq_one_letter_code
_entity_poly.pdbx_strand_id
1 'polypeptide(L)'
;MAKREKLLKPRQAIAKMDPYRPPSSGRGGKMRLDFNENTEGCSPRALQRLKGLGGDTLAVYPEYEEALPQLARHFRVAPNQLTLTNGTDEAIQLVVNTFVNPGDRVLIPRPTYAMYRFYAQVMGAEIVEVDYRKDLSFPLKELMSQINSRARAVFIANPNNPTGSSASPAQLRFLLRAAPRAAVLVDEAYFEFSGQTALPWMDTYPNLFVSRTFSKAYGLAGLRVGCLFSNETNIAAIRKGQSPYSVNVAAVAAALEAVKDRAFIRRYVGEVRRARAMLCTELTRLGWKYFPSDANFILVDFGPHARRMRDALGEREILVRDRSYELPGCVRITVGAEAQTRKLVSVLRSATKGVAR
;
A
#
# COMPACT_ATOMS: atom_id res chain seq x y z
N MET A 1 -29.76 -45.48 -3.03
CA MET A 1 -29.16 -44.33 -3.74
C MET A 1 -29.11 -43.15 -2.78
N ALA A 2 -27.95 -42.80 -2.23
CA ALA A 2 -27.82 -41.67 -1.32
C ALA A 2 -28.08 -40.36 -2.10
N LYS A 3 -29.01 -39.55 -1.62
CA LYS A 3 -29.21 -38.17 -2.10
C LYS A 3 -27.87 -37.43 -1.94
N ARG A 4 -27.18 -37.16 -3.06
CA ARG A 4 -26.09 -36.16 -3.04
C ARG A 4 -26.71 -34.86 -2.58
N GLU A 5 -26.47 -34.47 -1.33
CA GLU A 5 -26.78 -33.12 -0.84
C GLU A 5 -26.22 -32.11 -1.84
N LYS A 6 -27.08 -31.24 -2.36
CA LYS A 6 -26.65 -30.14 -3.24
C LYS A 6 -25.93 -29.10 -2.37
N LEU A 7 -24.63 -29.28 -2.20
CA LEU A 7 -23.81 -28.30 -1.49
C LEU A 7 -23.96 -26.90 -2.15
N LEU A 8 -24.06 -25.88 -1.31
CA LEU A 8 -24.06 -24.49 -1.74
C LEU A 8 -22.74 -24.20 -2.49
N LYS A 9 -22.83 -23.64 -3.69
CA LYS A 9 -21.66 -23.28 -4.50
C LYS A 9 -21.41 -21.78 -4.41
N PRO A 10 -20.15 -21.34 -4.20
CA PRO A 10 -19.82 -19.92 -4.27
C PRO A 10 -20.00 -19.39 -5.71
N ARG A 11 -20.07 -18.05 -5.84
CA ARG A 11 -20.07 -17.39 -7.16
C ARG A 11 -18.85 -17.88 -7.98
N GLN A 12 -19.02 -17.97 -9.31
CA GLN A 12 -17.97 -18.47 -10.21
C GLN A 12 -16.63 -17.71 -10.06
N ALA A 13 -16.70 -16.39 -9.89
CA ALA A 13 -15.52 -15.56 -9.67
C ALA A 13 -14.73 -16.00 -8.42
N ILE A 14 -15.43 -16.28 -7.31
CA ILE A 14 -14.83 -16.74 -6.05
C ILE A 14 -14.33 -18.18 -6.14
N ALA A 15 -15.09 -19.06 -6.82
CA ALA A 15 -14.71 -20.47 -6.96
C ALA A 15 -13.35 -20.69 -7.69
N LYS A 16 -12.94 -19.70 -8.49
CA LYS A 16 -11.68 -19.71 -9.26
C LYS A 16 -10.49 -19.07 -8.53
N MET A 17 -10.70 -18.53 -7.32
CA MET A 17 -9.66 -17.82 -6.58
C MET A 17 -8.94 -18.75 -5.60
N ASP A 18 -7.64 -18.57 -5.49
CA ASP A 18 -6.86 -19.08 -4.37
C ASP A 18 -6.90 -18.11 -3.19
N PRO A 19 -6.97 -18.61 -1.94
CA PRO A 19 -6.90 -17.74 -0.77
C PRO A 19 -5.58 -16.98 -0.71
N TYR A 20 -5.64 -15.67 -0.52
CA TYR A 20 -4.44 -14.88 -0.23
C TYR A 20 -3.89 -15.25 1.16
N ARG A 21 -2.66 -15.74 1.21
CA ARG A 21 -2.00 -16.19 2.45
C ARG A 21 -0.77 -15.34 2.76
N PRO A 22 -0.91 -14.25 3.52
CA PRO A 22 0.26 -13.52 4.00
C PRO A 22 1.00 -14.35 5.06
N PRO A 23 2.34 -14.22 5.22
CA PRO A 23 3.06 -14.82 6.34
C PRO A 23 2.68 -14.09 7.62
N SER A 24 1.69 -14.61 8.37
CA SER A 24 1.09 -13.96 9.53
C SER A 24 1.56 -14.51 10.88
N SER A 25 2.28 -15.64 10.90
CA SER A 25 2.75 -16.32 12.13
C SER A 25 4.26 -16.16 12.36
N GLY A 26 4.71 -16.36 13.59
CA GLY A 26 6.12 -16.39 13.96
C GLY A 26 6.85 -15.05 13.88
N ARG A 27 6.12 -13.91 13.95
CA ARG A 27 6.67 -12.55 13.82
C ARG A 27 6.93 -11.86 15.17
N GLY A 28 6.42 -12.42 16.28
CA GLY A 28 6.61 -11.87 17.63
C GLY A 28 8.08 -11.85 18.03
N GLY A 29 8.54 -10.76 18.68
CA GLY A 29 9.92 -10.61 19.17
C GLY A 29 10.98 -10.35 18.09
N LYS A 30 10.65 -10.49 16.80
CA LYS A 30 11.59 -10.34 15.67
C LYS A 30 11.63 -8.93 15.10
N MET A 31 12.74 -8.59 14.48
CA MET A 31 12.87 -7.34 13.71
C MET A 31 12.10 -7.46 12.39
N ARG A 32 10.98 -6.75 12.28
CA ARG A 32 10.02 -6.87 11.19
C ARG A 32 10.37 -5.92 10.05
N LEU A 33 11.12 -6.39 9.07
CA LEU A 33 11.44 -5.63 7.85
C LEU A 33 10.77 -6.25 6.61
N ASP A 34 9.57 -6.82 6.78
CA ASP A 34 8.84 -7.60 5.75
C ASP A 34 7.53 -6.95 5.27
N PHE A 35 6.82 -6.13 6.07
CA PHE A 35 5.50 -5.57 5.74
C PHE A 35 5.49 -4.05 5.57
N ASN A 36 6.65 -3.40 5.52
CA ASN A 36 6.77 -1.95 5.40
C ASN A 36 6.02 -1.20 6.53
N GLU A 37 6.01 -1.81 7.73
CA GLU A 37 5.46 -1.21 8.94
C GLU A 37 6.38 -0.08 9.43
N ASN A 38 5.85 0.85 10.22
CA ASN A 38 6.68 1.78 10.98
C ASN A 38 7.36 1.02 12.13
N THR A 39 8.68 0.95 12.10
CA THR A 39 9.46 0.15 13.04
C THR A 39 9.69 0.82 14.40
N GLU A 40 9.32 2.11 14.54
CA GLU A 40 9.31 2.84 15.81
C GLU A 40 7.94 2.83 16.51
N GLY A 41 6.88 2.44 15.77
CA GLY A 41 5.51 2.48 16.25
C GLY A 41 4.75 3.74 15.85
N CYS A 42 3.66 4.03 16.55
CA CYS A 42 2.85 5.23 16.32
C CYS A 42 3.34 6.43 17.17
N SER A 43 2.85 7.62 16.84
CA SER A 43 3.20 8.82 17.62
C SER A 43 2.77 8.70 19.08
N PRO A 44 3.53 9.30 20.04
CA PRO A 44 3.16 9.34 21.43
C PRO A 44 1.77 9.93 21.69
N ARG A 45 1.37 10.95 20.90
CA ARG A 45 0.04 11.56 20.98
C ARG A 45 -1.07 10.56 20.65
N ALA A 46 -0.90 9.81 19.54
CA ALA A 46 -1.87 8.77 19.15
C ALA A 46 -1.94 7.66 20.21
N LEU A 47 -0.79 7.22 20.74
CA LEU A 47 -0.74 6.21 21.79
C LEU A 47 -1.42 6.69 23.07
N GLN A 48 -1.19 7.94 23.48
CA GLN A 48 -1.83 8.53 24.67
C GLN A 48 -3.35 8.61 24.50
N ARG A 49 -3.83 9.00 23.31
CA ARG A 49 -5.27 9.04 23.00
C ARG A 49 -5.89 7.66 23.12
N LEU A 50 -5.22 6.62 22.59
CA LEU A 50 -5.72 5.24 22.69
C LEU A 50 -5.80 4.75 24.13
N LYS A 51 -4.80 5.07 24.97
CA LYS A 51 -4.80 4.72 26.40
C LYS A 51 -5.91 5.43 27.18
N GLY A 52 -6.36 6.59 26.72
CA GLY A 52 -7.42 7.37 27.35
C GLY A 52 -8.82 7.09 26.80
N LEU A 53 -9.03 6.03 26.00
CA LEU A 53 -10.37 5.64 25.58
C LEU A 53 -11.08 4.92 26.71
N GLY A 54 -12.23 5.46 27.12
CA GLY A 54 -13.11 4.84 28.11
C GLY A 54 -14.01 3.77 27.51
N GLY A 55 -14.62 2.96 28.37
CA GLY A 55 -15.59 1.93 27.94
C GLY A 55 -16.85 2.52 27.29
N ASP A 56 -17.27 3.69 27.70
CA ASP A 56 -18.35 4.49 27.12
C ASP A 56 -18.06 4.83 25.65
N THR A 57 -16.86 5.30 25.35
CA THR A 57 -16.43 5.60 23.96
C THR A 57 -16.37 4.34 23.09
N LEU A 58 -15.96 3.20 23.65
CA LEU A 58 -15.86 1.94 22.91
C LEU A 58 -17.22 1.26 22.69
N ALA A 59 -18.23 1.61 23.47
CA ALA A 59 -19.57 1.02 23.42
C ALA A 59 -20.48 1.65 22.35
N VAL A 60 -20.08 2.76 21.72
CA VAL A 60 -20.90 3.49 20.75
C VAL A 60 -20.33 3.40 19.34
N TYR A 61 -21.20 3.58 18.34
CA TYR A 61 -20.78 3.68 16.95
C TYR A 61 -19.96 4.96 16.71
N PRO A 62 -18.93 4.92 15.81
CA PRO A 62 -18.13 6.08 15.50
C PRO A 62 -18.94 7.16 14.78
N GLU A 63 -18.73 8.42 15.17
CA GLU A 63 -19.25 9.60 14.50
C GLU A 63 -18.12 10.24 13.68
N TYR A 64 -18.32 10.35 12.36
CA TYR A 64 -17.27 10.86 11.46
C TYR A 64 -17.40 12.36 11.16
N GLU A 65 -18.53 12.98 11.50
CA GLU A 65 -18.86 14.37 11.20
C GLU A 65 -17.82 15.34 11.74
N GLU A 66 -17.27 15.08 12.93
CA GLU A 66 -16.21 15.89 13.54
C GLU A 66 -14.81 15.54 13.00
N ALA A 67 -14.60 14.29 12.60
CA ALA A 67 -13.31 13.80 12.12
C ALA A 67 -13.01 14.24 10.69
N LEU A 68 -14.01 14.18 9.79
CA LEU A 68 -13.84 14.50 8.38
C LEU A 68 -13.31 15.93 8.14
N PRO A 69 -13.83 17.00 8.77
CA PRO A 69 -13.28 18.35 8.59
C PRO A 69 -11.83 18.50 9.07
N GLN A 70 -11.44 17.79 10.14
CA GLN A 70 -10.07 17.85 10.67
C GLN A 70 -9.09 17.15 9.72
N LEU A 71 -9.45 15.98 9.19
CA LEU A 71 -8.67 15.27 8.20
C LEU A 71 -8.60 16.02 6.87
N ALA A 72 -9.72 16.59 6.41
CA ALA A 72 -9.79 17.40 5.20
C ALA A 72 -8.82 18.60 5.28
N ARG A 73 -8.79 19.28 6.42
CA ARG A 73 -7.83 20.37 6.66
C ARG A 73 -6.38 19.89 6.63
N HIS A 74 -6.10 18.71 7.20
CA HIS A 74 -4.76 18.12 7.15
C HIS A 74 -4.32 17.83 5.72
N PHE A 75 -5.19 17.22 4.92
CA PHE A 75 -4.92 16.84 3.52
C PHE A 75 -5.12 17.99 2.53
N ARG A 76 -5.63 19.15 2.98
CA ARG A 76 -5.92 20.34 2.17
C ARG A 76 -6.93 20.08 1.06
N VAL A 77 -8.01 19.40 1.41
CA VAL A 77 -9.16 19.09 0.54
C VAL A 77 -10.45 19.54 1.22
N ALA A 78 -11.57 19.58 0.50
CA ALA A 78 -12.88 19.82 1.10
C ALA A 78 -13.42 18.57 1.83
N PRO A 79 -14.22 18.71 2.91
CA PRO A 79 -14.76 17.54 3.65
C PRO A 79 -15.63 16.59 2.82
N ASN A 80 -16.24 17.08 1.74
CA ASN A 80 -17.03 16.28 0.79
C ASN A 80 -16.18 15.59 -0.30
N GLN A 81 -14.87 15.86 -0.34
CA GLN A 81 -13.91 15.23 -1.25
C GLN A 81 -13.15 14.07 -0.65
N LEU A 82 -13.48 13.65 0.57
CA LEU A 82 -12.86 12.49 1.21
C LEU A 82 -13.87 11.62 1.94
N THR A 83 -13.53 10.33 2.10
CA THR A 83 -14.19 9.44 3.04
C THR A 83 -13.14 8.62 3.80
N LEU A 84 -13.46 8.27 5.05
CA LEU A 84 -12.65 7.35 5.85
C LEU A 84 -12.84 5.93 5.35
N THR A 85 -11.79 5.12 5.39
CA THR A 85 -11.82 3.71 4.98
C THR A 85 -11.08 2.82 5.97
N ASN A 86 -11.46 1.56 6.06
CA ASN A 86 -10.79 0.54 6.88
C ASN A 86 -9.46 0.11 6.21
N GLY A 87 -8.50 1.02 6.21
CA GLY A 87 -7.26 0.96 5.43
C GLY A 87 -7.49 1.17 3.93
N THR A 88 -6.39 1.16 3.17
CA THR A 88 -6.44 1.27 1.69
C THR A 88 -7.16 0.09 1.04
N ASP A 89 -7.22 -1.06 1.69
CA ASP A 89 -7.92 -2.24 1.17
C ASP A 89 -9.40 -1.94 0.93
N GLU A 90 -10.08 -1.29 1.88
CA GLU A 90 -11.47 -0.85 1.68
C GLU A 90 -11.57 0.24 0.61
N ALA A 91 -10.61 1.16 0.52
CA ALA A 91 -10.60 2.17 -0.55
C ALA A 91 -10.58 1.53 -1.94
N ILE A 92 -9.74 0.51 -2.16
CA ILE A 92 -9.69 -0.27 -3.40
C ILE A 92 -11.03 -0.97 -3.65
N GLN A 93 -11.55 -1.67 -2.62
CA GLN A 93 -12.83 -2.37 -2.69
C GLN A 93 -13.98 -1.44 -3.07
N LEU A 94 -14.05 -0.25 -2.47
CA LEU A 94 -15.09 0.74 -2.74
C LEU A 94 -15.05 1.25 -4.19
N VAL A 95 -13.85 1.52 -4.72
CA VAL A 95 -13.69 1.92 -6.13
C VAL A 95 -14.17 0.79 -7.05
N VAL A 96 -13.78 -0.45 -6.76
CA VAL A 96 -14.24 -1.62 -7.54
C VAL A 96 -15.75 -1.78 -7.45
N ASN A 97 -16.31 -1.79 -6.25
CA ASN A 97 -17.75 -2.01 -6.03
C ASN A 97 -18.62 -0.92 -6.64
N THR A 98 -18.11 0.32 -6.75
CA THR A 98 -18.88 1.45 -7.25
C THR A 98 -18.79 1.61 -8.78
N PHE A 99 -17.63 1.30 -9.40
CA PHE A 99 -17.37 1.66 -10.79
C PHE A 99 -17.10 0.49 -11.73
N VAL A 100 -16.99 -0.74 -11.22
CA VAL A 100 -16.65 -1.93 -12.02
C VAL A 100 -17.75 -2.96 -11.95
N ASN A 101 -18.25 -3.40 -13.10
CA ASN A 101 -19.18 -4.53 -13.23
C ASN A 101 -18.42 -5.83 -13.54
N PRO A 102 -19.04 -7.01 -13.33
CA PRO A 102 -18.49 -8.26 -13.83
C PRO A 102 -18.23 -8.19 -15.35
N GLY A 103 -17.03 -8.60 -15.78
CA GLY A 103 -16.59 -8.55 -17.18
C GLY A 103 -16.01 -7.20 -17.65
N ASP A 104 -16.09 -6.15 -16.86
CA ASP A 104 -15.39 -4.89 -17.15
C ASP A 104 -13.87 -5.08 -17.05
N ARG A 105 -13.10 -4.33 -17.87
CA ARG A 105 -11.63 -4.42 -17.86
C ARG A 105 -11.03 -3.54 -16.76
N VAL A 106 -10.14 -4.15 -15.99
CA VAL A 106 -9.34 -3.50 -14.93
C VAL A 106 -7.87 -3.64 -15.26
N LEU A 107 -7.17 -2.52 -15.46
CA LEU A 107 -5.76 -2.48 -15.80
C LEU A 107 -4.91 -2.37 -14.53
N ILE A 108 -3.91 -3.23 -14.42
CA ILE A 108 -3.04 -3.32 -13.24
C ILE A 108 -1.58 -3.48 -13.69
N PRO A 109 -0.68 -2.50 -13.46
CA PRO A 109 0.76 -2.72 -13.61
C PRO A 109 1.24 -3.84 -12.70
N ARG A 110 2.13 -4.73 -13.17
CA ARG A 110 2.70 -5.78 -12.31
C ARG A 110 4.24 -5.85 -12.44
N PRO A 111 4.95 -6.23 -11.36
CA PRO A 111 4.40 -6.55 -10.03
C PRO A 111 3.91 -5.32 -9.31
N THR A 112 2.85 -5.49 -8.48
CA THR A 112 2.31 -4.41 -7.66
C THR A 112 1.62 -4.96 -6.40
N TYR A 113 0.82 -4.15 -5.71
CA TYR A 113 0.08 -4.56 -4.52
C TYR A 113 -1.04 -5.55 -4.88
N ALA A 114 -1.00 -6.74 -4.28
CA ALA A 114 -1.86 -7.86 -4.66
C ALA A 114 -3.38 -7.59 -4.49
N MET A 115 -3.76 -6.62 -3.64
CA MET A 115 -5.19 -6.37 -3.37
C MET A 115 -5.91 -5.73 -4.56
N TYR A 116 -5.21 -5.08 -5.49
CA TYR A 116 -5.84 -4.60 -6.73
C TYR A 116 -6.40 -5.78 -7.54
N ARG A 117 -5.55 -6.79 -7.77
CA ARG A 117 -5.97 -8.02 -8.44
C ARG A 117 -7.05 -8.76 -7.65
N PHE A 118 -6.87 -8.86 -6.32
CA PHE A 118 -7.79 -9.56 -5.43
C PHE A 118 -9.22 -9.00 -5.55
N TYR A 119 -9.41 -7.70 -5.37
CA TYR A 119 -10.75 -7.10 -5.44
C TYR A 119 -11.34 -7.11 -6.86
N ALA A 120 -10.52 -6.93 -7.90
CA ALA A 120 -10.96 -7.08 -9.28
C ALA A 120 -11.44 -8.51 -9.58
N GLN A 121 -10.75 -9.54 -9.07
CA GLN A 121 -11.17 -10.95 -9.17
C GLN A 121 -12.46 -11.22 -8.41
N VAL A 122 -12.58 -10.72 -7.18
CA VAL A 122 -13.82 -10.84 -6.38
C VAL A 122 -15.02 -10.27 -7.14
N MET A 123 -14.86 -9.14 -7.82
CA MET A 123 -15.90 -8.56 -8.67
C MET A 123 -16.22 -9.42 -9.89
N GLY A 124 -15.29 -10.20 -10.39
CA GLY A 124 -15.39 -10.93 -11.66
C GLY A 124 -15.02 -10.10 -12.87
N ALA A 125 -14.14 -9.11 -12.68
CA ALA A 125 -13.63 -8.27 -13.75
C ALA A 125 -12.64 -9.03 -14.65
N GLU A 126 -12.49 -8.56 -15.91
CA GLU A 126 -11.41 -8.94 -16.81
C GLU A 126 -10.14 -8.19 -16.40
N ILE A 127 -9.17 -8.90 -15.82
CA ILE A 127 -7.92 -8.29 -15.37
C ILE A 127 -6.92 -8.24 -16.50
N VAL A 128 -6.42 -7.05 -16.80
CA VAL A 128 -5.35 -6.80 -17.77
C VAL A 128 -4.10 -6.38 -17.01
N GLU A 129 -3.19 -7.33 -16.84
CA GLU A 129 -1.89 -7.07 -16.23
C GLU A 129 -0.91 -6.50 -17.27
N VAL A 130 -0.18 -5.47 -16.87
CA VAL A 130 0.83 -4.79 -17.70
C VAL A 130 2.16 -4.83 -16.97
N ASP A 131 3.15 -5.53 -17.53
CA ASP A 131 4.43 -5.68 -16.87
C ASP A 131 5.19 -4.35 -16.78
N TYR A 132 5.79 -4.09 -15.60
CA TYR A 132 6.84 -3.07 -15.47
C TYR A 132 7.99 -3.39 -16.43
N ARG A 133 8.70 -2.37 -16.87
CA ARG A 133 9.87 -2.55 -17.72
C ARG A 133 10.97 -3.32 -16.97
N LYS A 134 11.97 -3.80 -17.70
CA LYS A 134 13.10 -4.58 -17.12
C LYS A 134 13.87 -3.82 -16.04
N ASP A 135 13.90 -2.50 -16.12
CA ASP A 135 14.50 -1.60 -15.14
C ASP A 135 13.54 -1.22 -13.99
N LEU A 136 12.33 -1.79 -13.98
CA LEU A 136 11.24 -1.50 -13.08
C LEU A 136 10.73 -0.05 -13.14
N SER A 137 10.96 0.66 -14.24
CA SER A 137 10.34 1.96 -14.52
C SER A 137 8.86 1.80 -14.90
N PHE A 138 8.06 2.85 -14.65
CA PHE A 138 6.60 2.84 -14.87
C PHE A 138 6.24 2.57 -16.34
N PRO A 139 5.38 1.58 -16.64
CA PRO A 139 5.11 1.10 -18.00
C PRO A 139 4.01 1.93 -18.68
N LEU A 140 4.18 3.25 -18.81
CA LEU A 140 3.15 4.15 -19.34
C LEU A 140 2.73 3.77 -20.76
N LYS A 141 3.69 3.53 -21.67
CA LYS A 141 3.40 3.21 -23.07
C LYS A 141 2.59 1.92 -23.20
N GLU A 142 2.97 0.93 -22.42
CA GLU A 142 2.35 -0.39 -22.39
C GLU A 142 0.93 -0.32 -21.78
N LEU A 143 0.72 0.47 -20.72
CA LEU A 143 -0.61 0.77 -20.17
C LEU A 143 -1.49 1.47 -21.20
N MET A 144 -0.95 2.48 -21.87
CA MET A 144 -1.69 3.24 -22.88
C MET A 144 -2.21 2.36 -24.02
N SER A 145 -1.43 1.35 -24.45
CA SER A 145 -1.86 0.42 -25.50
C SER A 145 -3.04 -0.48 -25.07
N GLN A 146 -3.29 -0.62 -23.76
CA GLN A 146 -4.38 -1.44 -23.22
C GLN A 146 -5.66 -0.63 -22.90
N ILE A 147 -5.58 0.70 -22.89
CA ILE A 147 -6.74 1.56 -22.63
C ILE A 147 -7.66 1.55 -23.86
N ASN A 148 -8.91 1.18 -23.65
CA ASN A 148 -9.98 1.22 -24.63
C ASN A 148 -11.32 1.56 -23.95
N SER A 149 -12.41 1.56 -24.72
CA SER A 149 -13.76 1.90 -24.21
C SER A 149 -14.28 0.96 -23.10
N ARG A 150 -13.71 -0.26 -22.98
CA ARG A 150 -14.08 -1.24 -21.93
C ARG A 150 -13.26 -1.09 -20.65
N ALA A 151 -12.21 -0.27 -20.65
CA ALA A 151 -11.43 -0.01 -19.44
C ALA A 151 -12.29 0.78 -18.42
N ARG A 152 -12.54 0.19 -17.24
CA ARG A 152 -13.38 0.78 -16.19
C ARG A 152 -12.62 1.15 -14.94
N ALA A 153 -11.46 0.55 -14.71
CA ALA A 153 -10.56 0.98 -13.64
C ALA A 153 -9.09 0.79 -14.05
N VAL A 154 -8.23 1.65 -13.49
CA VAL A 154 -6.76 1.54 -13.56
C VAL A 154 -6.22 1.75 -12.16
N PHE A 155 -5.48 0.78 -11.62
CA PHE A 155 -4.90 0.86 -10.28
C PHE A 155 -3.39 1.10 -10.36
N ILE A 156 -2.90 2.15 -9.70
CA ILE A 156 -1.50 2.54 -9.71
C ILE A 156 -1.05 2.84 -8.28
N ALA A 157 -0.17 2.00 -7.74
CA ALA A 157 0.55 2.36 -6.52
C ALA A 157 1.65 3.38 -6.84
N ASN A 158 1.72 4.49 -6.11
CA ASN A 158 2.69 5.54 -6.37
C ASN A 158 3.23 6.17 -5.07
N PRO A 159 4.41 5.78 -4.60
CA PRO A 159 5.36 4.77 -5.10
C PRO A 159 4.82 3.34 -5.15
N ASN A 160 5.29 2.56 -6.14
CA ASN A 160 4.85 1.18 -6.30
C ASN A 160 5.48 0.22 -5.29
N ASN A 161 4.74 -0.76 -4.87
CA ASN A 161 5.19 -1.88 -4.05
C ASN A 161 5.07 -3.19 -4.87
N PRO A 162 6.15 -3.93 -5.17
CA PRO A 162 7.42 -3.95 -4.42
C PRO A 162 8.58 -3.17 -5.05
N THR A 163 8.41 -2.50 -6.18
CA THR A 163 9.53 -1.93 -6.95
C THR A 163 10.15 -0.69 -6.30
N GLY A 164 9.37 0.07 -5.52
CA GLY A 164 9.78 1.36 -4.96
C GLY A 164 9.76 2.52 -5.96
N SER A 165 9.57 2.25 -7.24
CA SER A 165 9.54 3.26 -8.31
C SER A 165 8.26 4.09 -8.30
N SER A 166 8.38 5.34 -8.75
CA SER A 166 7.24 6.26 -8.90
C SER A 166 6.98 6.58 -10.37
N ALA A 167 5.70 6.70 -10.73
CA ALA A 167 5.29 7.37 -11.94
C ALA A 167 5.44 8.89 -11.74
N SER A 168 5.95 9.59 -12.75
CA SER A 168 6.06 11.04 -12.67
C SER A 168 4.69 11.74 -12.73
N PRO A 169 4.55 12.96 -12.22
CA PRO A 169 3.32 13.74 -12.35
C PRO A 169 2.84 13.90 -13.80
N ALA A 170 3.76 14.01 -14.76
CA ALA A 170 3.43 14.10 -16.18
C ALA A 170 2.83 12.80 -16.71
N GLN A 171 3.39 11.65 -16.33
CA GLN A 171 2.89 10.32 -16.70
C GLN A 171 1.50 10.07 -16.13
N LEU A 172 1.26 10.40 -14.86
CA LEU A 172 -0.06 10.24 -14.23
C LEU A 172 -1.11 11.12 -14.91
N ARG A 173 -0.82 12.41 -15.16
CA ARG A 173 -1.74 13.32 -15.86
C ARG A 173 -2.01 12.87 -17.30
N PHE A 174 -1.02 12.31 -17.97
CA PHE A 174 -1.21 11.77 -19.31
C PHE A 174 -2.19 10.59 -19.30
N LEU A 175 -2.02 9.66 -18.33
CA LEU A 175 -2.90 8.51 -18.17
C LEU A 175 -4.34 8.93 -17.82
N LEU A 176 -4.51 9.90 -16.89
CA LEU A 176 -5.83 10.44 -16.53
C LEU A 176 -6.60 10.98 -17.74
N ARG A 177 -5.91 11.71 -18.62
CA ARG A 177 -6.53 12.22 -19.87
C ARG A 177 -6.88 11.11 -20.86
N ALA A 178 -6.07 10.07 -20.91
CA ALA A 178 -6.26 8.96 -21.85
C ALA A 178 -7.36 7.97 -21.45
N ALA A 179 -7.66 7.90 -20.14
CA ALA A 179 -8.67 6.99 -19.59
C ALA A 179 -9.88 7.73 -18.97
N PRO A 180 -10.56 8.64 -19.68
CA PRO A 180 -11.57 9.53 -19.06
C PRO A 180 -12.81 8.78 -18.56
N ARG A 181 -13.03 7.54 -19.01
CA ARG A 181 -14.15 6.68 -18.62
C ARG A 181 -13.79 5.62 -17.58
N ALA A 182 -12.53 5.55 -17.18
CA ALA A 182 -12.06 4.60 -16.18
C ALA A 182 -11.78 5.32 -14.84
N ALA A 183 -12.20 4.73 -13.73
CA ALA A 183 -11.76 5.17 -12.40
C ALA A 183 -10.25 4.91 -12.26
N VAL A 184 -9.44 5.96 -12.17
CA VAL A 184 -7.99 5.85 -12.00
C VAL A 184 -7.66 6.06 -10.53
N LEU A 185 -7.33 4.97 -9.82
CA LEU A 185 -6.89 5.02 -8.43
C LEU A 185 -5.37 5.15 -8.37
N VAL A 186 -4.90 6.27 -7.85
CA VAL A 186 -3.50 6.50 -7.47
C VAL A 186 -3.37 6.20 -5.96
N ASP A 187 -2.80 5.06 -5.62
CA ASP A 187 -2.58 4.65 -4.24
C ASP A 187 -1.27 5.25 -3.71
N GLU A 188 -1.39 6.23 -2.84
CA GLU A 188 -0.30 6.99 -2.26
C GLU A 188 0.08 6.50 -0.85
N ALA A 189 0.07 5.18 -0.63
CA ALA A 189 0.38 4.58 0.67
C ALA A 189 1.78 4.95 1.21
N TYR A 190 2.67 5.44 0.37
CA TYR A 190 4.05 5.84 0.72
C TYR A 190 4.30 7.35 0.51
N PHE A 191 3.25 8.16 0.43
CA PHE A 191 3.34 9.60 0.17
C PHE A 191 4.30 10.33 1.10
N GLU A 192 4.27 10.06 2.38
CA GLU A 192 5.09 10.77 3.37
C GLU A 192 6.59 10.61 3.10
N PHE A 193 6.98 9.51 2.44
CA PHE A 193 8.37 9.24 2.05
C PHE A 193 8.74 9.86 0.70
N SER A 194 7.83 9.84 -0.29
CA SER A 194 8.05 10.37 -1.64
C SER A 194 7.81 11.88 -1.75
N GLY A 195 6.77 12.38 -1.09
CA GLY A 195 6.30 13.75 -1.20
C GLY A 195 5.48 14.05 -2.47
N GLN A 196 5.26 13.04 -3.35
CA GLN A 196 4.48 13.22 -4.59
C GLN A 196 3.01 12.92 -4.36
N THR A 197 2.10 13.82 -4.81
CA THR A 197 0.65 13.64 -4.67
C THR A 197 -0.12 14.08 -5.89
N ALA A 198 -1.21 13.37 -6.18
CA ALA A 198 -2.20 13.71 -7.17
C ALA A 198 -3.42 14.48 -6.58
N LEU A 199 -3.52 14.62 -5.25
CA LEU A 199 -4.65 15.30 -4.60
C LEU A 199 -5.03 16.66 -5.23
N PRO A 200 -4.09 17.55 -5.58
CA PRO A 200 -4.43 18.85 -6.18
C PRO A 200 -5.11 18.76 -7.56
N TRP A 201 -5.19 17.58 -8.15
CA TRP A 201 -5.73 17.41 -9.51
C TRP A 201 -7.16 16.88 -9.52
N MET A 202 -7.78 16.62 -8.35
CA MET A 202 -9.11 15.99 -8.26
C MET A 202 -10.22 16.80 -8.97
N ASP A 203 -10.14 18.12 -8.94
CA ASP A 203 -11.11 18.98 -9.62
C ASP A 203 -10.87 19.08 -11.14
N THR A 204 -9.61 18.83 -11.58
CA THR A 204 -9.24 18.85 -13.00
C THR A 204 -9.52 17.52 -13.71
N TYR A 205 -9.38 16.41 -12.98
CA TYR A 205 -9.55 15.06 -13.54
C TYR A 205 -10.68 14.33 -12.80
N PRO A 206 -11.91 14.36 -13.35
CA PRO A 206 -13.09 13.80 -12.68
C PRO A 206 -13.03 12.28 -12.47
N ASN A 207 -12.12 11.59 -13.15
CA ASN A 207 -11.86 10.16 -13.03
C ASN A 207 -10.75 9.80 -12.02
N LEU A 208 -10.16 10.79 -11.33
CA LEU A 208 -9.10 10.57 -10.36
C LEU A 208 -9.66 10.17 -8.99
N PHE A 209 -9.10 9.11 -8.44
CA PHE A 209 -9.20 8.69 -7.05
C PHE A 209 -7.79 8.63 -6.45
N VAL A 210 -7.66 9.04 -5.19
CA VAL A 210 -6.40 8.93 -4.44
C VAL A 210 -6.68 8.20 -3.14
N SER A 211 -5.83 7.23 -2.77
CA SER A 211 -5.90 6.60 -1.44
C SER A 211 -4.69 6.95 -0.58
N ARG A 212 -4.89 7.10 0.71
CA ARG A 212 -3.86 7.30 1.74
C ARG A 212 -4.08 6.34 2.90
N THR A 213 -3.00 5.93 3.53
CA THR A 213 -3.05 5.02 4.67
C THR A 213 -2.33 5.60 5.87
N PHE A 214 -2.82 5.29 7.06
CA PHE A 214 -2.12 5.54 8.32
C PHE A 214 -1.23 4.36 8.75
N SER A 215 -1.18 3.29 7.94
CA SER A 215 -0.44 2.07 8.27
C SER A 215 1.08 2.21 8.18
N LYS A 216 1.60 3.16 7.38
CA LYS A 216 3.03 3.27 7.07
C LYS A 216 3.70 4.35 7.93
N ALA A 217 3.83 5.57 7.47
CA ALA A 217 4.51 6.63 8.21
C ALA A 217 3.90 6.90 9.60
N TYR A 218 2.58 6.83 9.71
CA TYR A 218 1.87 7.08 10.97
C TYR A 218 1.93 5.93 11.99
N GLY A 219 2.34 4.72 11.58
CA GLY A 219 2.50 3.57 12.49
C GLY A 219 1.20 2.97 13.02
N LEU A 220 0.07 3.16 12.33
CA LEU A 220 -1.25 2.70 12.77
C LEU A 220 -1.74 1.47 11.98
N ALA A 221 -0.83 0.61 11.52
CA ALA A 221 -1.17 -0.56 10.69
C ALA A 221 -2.21 -1.49 11.35
N GLY A 222 -2.12 -1.70 12.66
CA GLY A 222 -3.05 -2.54 13.43
C GLY A 222 -4.45 -1.95 13.59
N LEU A 223 -4.62 -0.63 13.43
CA LEU A 223 -5.91 0.06 13.57
C LEU A 223 -6.73 0.08 12.27
N ARG A 224 -6.11 -0.27 11.14
CA ARG A 224 -6.82 -0.35 9.87
C ARG A 224 -7.56 0.95 9.49
N VAL A 225 -6.86 2.06 9.38
CA VAL A 225 -7.44 3.36 8.97
C VAL A 225 -6.72 3.93 7.76
N GLY A 226 -7.52 4.48 6.84
CA GLY A 226 -7.09 5.15 5.62
C GLY A 226 -8.13 6.17 5.17
N CYS A 227 -7.85 6.81 4.04
CA CYS A 227 -8.77 7.75 3.40
C CYS A 227 -8.80 7.49 1.89
N LEU A 228 -9.98 7.65 1.30
CA LEU A 228 -10.18 7.72 -0.14
C LEU A 228 -10.62 9.14 -0.50
N PHE A 229 -10.01 9.69 -1.53
CA PHE A 229 -10.23 11.03 -2.02
C PHE A 229 -10.66 11.02 -3.48
N SER A 230 -11.59 11.89 -3.85
CA SER A 230 -11.97 12.21 -5.22
C SER A 230 -12.79 13.50 -5.22
N ASN A 231 -13.29 13.95 -6.38
CA ASN A 231 -14.28 15.00 -6.40
C ASN A 231 -15.56 14.63 -5.64
N GLU A 232 -16.35 15.63 -5.29
CA GLU A 232 -17.57 15.48 -4.48
C GLU A 232 -18.55 14.45 -5.06
N THR A 233 -18.78 14.47 -6.38
CA THR A 233 -19.71 13.57 -7.05
C THR A 233 -19.29 12.10 -6.89
N ASN A 234 -18.00 11.83 -7.06
CA ASN A 234 -17.45 10.48 -6.89
C ASN A 234 -17.53 10.01 -5.44
N ILE A 235 -17.19 10.88 -4.47
CA ILE A 235 -17.28 10.53 -3.04
C ILE A 235 -18.73 10.29 -2.64
N ALA A 236 -19.68 11.07 -3.16
CA ALA A 236 -21.11 10.83 -2.93
C ALA A 236 -21.56 9.46 -3.49
N ALA A 237 -21.05 9.06 -4.67
CA ALA A 237 -21.31 7.73 -5.23
C ALA A 237 -20.69 6.61 -4.38
N ILE A 238 -19.44 6.77 -3.95
CA ILE A 238 -18.72 5.83 -3.06
C ILE A 238 -19.52 5.58 -1.76
N ARG A 239 -19.99 6.66 -1.12
CA ARG A 239 -20.73 6.58 0.14
C ARG A 239 -22.03 5.78 0.04
N LYS A 240 -22.64 5.66 -1.15
CA LYS A 240 -23.83 4.80 -1.36
C LYS A 240 -23.52 3.31 -1.20
N GLY A 241 -22.30 2.88 -1.52
CA GLY A 241 -21.85 1.50 -1.42
C GLY A 241 -20.98 1.20 -0.20
N GLN A 242 -20.70 2.21 0.64
CA GLN A 242 -19.85 2.08 1.82
C GLN A 242 -20.66 1.73 3.06
N SER A 243 -20.12 0.80 3.88
CA SER A 243 -20.68 0.59 5.23
C SER A 243 -20.53 1.87 6.07
N PRO A 244 -21.60 2.34 6.74
CA PRO A 244 -21.57 3.59 7.48
C PRO A 244 -20.62 3.58 8.70
N TYR A 245 -20.21 2.41 9.18
CA TYR A 245 -19.40 2.23 10.39
C TYR A 245 -18.16 1.36 10.16
N SER A 246 -17.56 1.42 8.97
CA SER A 246 -16.44 0.54 8.60
C SER A 246 -15.15 0.83 9.38
N VAL A 247 -14.94 2.07 9.84
CA VAL A 247 -13.73 2.47 10.58
C VAL A 247 -14.05 2.61 12.06
N ASN A 248 -13.37 1.83 12.90
CA ASN A 248 -13.62 1.79 14.34
C ASN A 248 -13.23 3.09 15.06
N VAL A 249 -13.86 3.36 16.19
CA VAL A 249 -13.69 4.59 16.97
C VAL A 249 -12.24 4.80 17.43
N ALA A 250 -11.53 3.75 17.82
CA ALA A 250 -10.12 3.85 18.25
C ALA A 250 -9.21 4.28 17.09
N ALA A 251 -9.47 3.78 15.89
CA ALA A 251 -8.75 4.15 14.67
C ALA A 251 -8.95 5.63 14.33
N VAL A 252 -10.19 6.13 14.39
CA VAL A 252 -10.52 7.55 14.16
C VAL A 252 -9.81 8.43 15.18
N ALA A 253 -9.93 8.11 16.47
CA ALA A 253 -9.32 8.88 17.54
C ALA A 253 -7.78 8.95 17.42
N ALA A 254 -7.14 7.81 17.09
CA ALA A 254 -5.69 7.76 16.90
C ALA A 254 -5.25 8.52 15.63
N ALA A 255 -5.98 8.41 14.53
CA ALA A 255 -5.66 9.11 13.28
C ALA A 255 -5.69 10.62 13.46
N LEU A 256 -6.71 11.16 14.16
CA LEU A 256 -6.84 12.59 14.45
C LEU A 256 -5.65 13.13 15.27
N GLU A 257 -5.14 12.36 16.22
CA GLU A 257 -3.96 12.78 16.97
C GLU A 257 -2.65 12.57 16.19
N ALA A 258 -2.57 11.51 15.39
CA ALA A 258 -1.40 11.25 14.55
C ALA A 258 -1.15 12.37 13.51
N VAL A 259 -2.21 12.91 12.89
CA VAL A 259 -2.05 14.03 11.91
C VAL A 259 -1.64 15.35 12.56
N LYS A 260 -1.91 15.53 13.86
CA LYS A 260 -1.46 16.70 14.63
C LYS A 260 0.03 16.60 14.99
N ASP A 261 0.59 15.40 15.10
CA ASP A 261 1.99 15.17 15.46
C ASP A 261 2.94 15.20 14.26
N ARG A 262 2.94 16.35 13.59
CA ARG A 262 3.79 16.56 12.39
C ARG A 262 5.28 16.43 12.68
N ALA A 263 5.70 16.73 13.93
CA ALA A 263 7.11 16.63 14.33
C ALA A 263 7.57 15.17 14.32
N PHE A 264 6.78 14.27 14.90
CA PHE A 264 7.05 12.82 14.89
C PHE A 264 7.17 12.31 13.45
N ILE A 265 6.20 12.62 12.59
CA ILE A 265 6.19 12.12 11.20
C ILE A 265 7.43 12.64 10.44
N ARG A 266 7.75 13.95 10.54
CA ARG A 266 8.94 14.50 9.86
C ARG A 266 10.23 13.86 10.34
N ARG A 267 10.39 13.66 11.67
CA ARG A 267 11.54 12.99 12.26
C ARG A 267 11.67 11.56 11.73
N TYR A 268 10.61 10.76 11.81
CA TYR A 268 10.61 9.36 11.34
C TYR A 268 10.92 9.26 9.84
N VAL A 269 10.26 10.04 9.01
CA VAL A 269 10.52 10.06 7.55
C VAL A 269 11.97 10.47 7.26
N GLY A 270 12.50 11.46 7.98
CA GLY A 270 13.91 11.87 7.86
C GLY A 270 14.88 10.75 8.24
N GLU A 271 14.60 10.03 9.31
CA GLU A 271 15.39 8.88 9.74
C GLU A 271 15.37 7.75 8.71
N VAL A 272 14.19 7.38 8.21
CA VAL A 272 14.07 6.37 7.14
C VAL A 272 14.84 6.78 5.89
N ARG A 273 14.84 8.05 5.51
CA ARG A 273 15.61 8.54 4.35
C ARG A 273 17.12 8.37 4.55
N ARG A 274 17.64 8.71 5.74
CA ARG A 274 19.07 8.50 6.08
C ARG A 274 19.42 7.01 6.12
N ALA A 275 18.58 6.21 6.79
CA ALA A 275 18.76 4.76 6.88
C ALA A 275 18.72 4.09 5.49
N ARG A 276 17.84 4.55 4.59
CA ARG A 276 17.77 4.08 3.21
C ARG A 276 19.06 4.39 2.44
N ALA A 277 19.56 5.61 2.55
CA ALA A 277 20.83 6.00 1.92
C ALA A 277 22.00 5.13 2.43
N MET A 278 22.08 4.90 3.75
CA MET A 278 23.07 4.01 4.36
C MET A 278 22.97 2.58 3.83
N LEU A 279 21.76 2.02 3.73
CA LEU A 279 21.54 0.68 3.18
C LEU A 279 21.98 0.60 1.70
N CYS A 280 21.61 1.57 0.89
CA CYS A 280 21.98 1.64 -0.53
C CYS A 280 23.50 1.69 -0.71
N THR A 281 24.20 2.55 0.06
CA THR A 281 25.68 2.63 0.04
C THR A 281 26.31 1.27 0.36
N GLU A 282 25.77 0.58 1.37
CA GLU A 282 26.31 -0.71 1.77
C GLU A 282 26.02 -1.82 0.75
N LEU A 283 24.82 -1.84 0.15
CA LEU A 283 24.49 -2.78 -0.93
C LEU A 283 25.43 -2.61 -2.13
N THR A 284 25.72 -1.36 -2.51
CA THR A 284 26.71 -1.04 -3.57
C THR A 284 28.11 -1.57 -3.20
N ARG A 285 28.57 -1.30 -1.95
CA ARG A 285 29.87 -1.79 -1.46
C ARG A 285 29.98 -3.32 -1.47
N LEU A 286 28.87 -4.00 -1.18
CA LEU A 286 28.78 -5.46 -1.20
C LEU A 286 28.57 -6.03 -2.61
N GLY A 287 28.38 -5.18 -3.64
CA GLY A 287 28.17 -5.59 -5.03
C GLY A 287 26.78 -6.17 -5.31
N TRP A 288 25.79 -5.91 -4.44
CA TRP A 288 24.41 -6.30 -4.67
C TRP A 288 23.66 -5.25 -5.48
N LYS A 289 22.95 -5.72 -6.50
CA LYS A 289 22.04 -4.87 -7.28
C LYS A 289 20.79 -4.57 -6.44
N TYR A 290 20.35 -3.33 -6.48
CA TYR A 290 19.08 -2.89 -5.90
C TYR A 290 18.38 -1.89 -6.81
N PHE A 291 17.10 -1.68 -6.58
CA PHE A 291 16.29 -0.74 -7.35
C PHE A 291 16.05 0.53 -6.53
N PRO A 292 16.22 1.74 -7.12
CA PRO A 292 15.91 3.00 -6.45
C PRO A 292 14.47 3.02 -5.93
N SER A 293 14.28 3.58 -4.73
CA SER A 293 12.97 3.56 -4.08
C SER A 293 12.63 4.92 -3.46
N ASP A 294 11.39 5.36 -3.69
CA ASP A 294 10.79 6.53 -3.04
C ASP A 294 9.96 6.15 -1.80
N ALA A 295 9.92 4.86 -1.43
CA ALA A 295 9.16 4.33 -0.29
C ALA A 295 10.06 4.05 0.94
N ASN A 296 9.48 3.43 1.98
CA ASN A 296 10.22 2.98 3.16
C ASN A 296 10.76 1.53 3.03
N PHE A 297 11.14 1.13 1.84
CA PHE A 297 11.75 -0.18 1.57
C PHE A 297 12.67 -0.11 0.37
N ILE A 298 13.52 -1.12 0.21
CA ILE A 298 14.37 -1.34 -0.95
C ILE A 298 14.07 -2.73 -1.50
N LEU A 299 13.98 -2.86 -2.82
CA LEU A 299 13.99 -4.13 -3.53
C LEU A 299 15.44 -4.44 -3.92
N VAL A 300 15.96 -5.56 -3.42
CA VAL A 300 17.34 -6.02 -3.66
C VAL A 300 17.30 -7.28 -4.52
N ASP A 301 18.10 -7.30 -5.58
CA ASP A 301 18.31 -8.47 -6.43
C ASP A 301 19.56 -9.23 -5.95
N PHE A 302 19.32 -10.33 -5.25
CA PHE A 302 20.35 -11.27 -4.79
C PHE A 302 20.58 -12.42 -5.80
N GLY A 303 19.84 -12.42 -6.92
CA GLY A 303 19.92 -13.49 -7.91
C GLY A 303 19.69 -14.87 -7.31
N PRO A 304 20.55 -15.88 -7.63
CA PRO A 304 20.40 -17.23 -7.12
C PRO A 304 20.60 -17.33 -5.59
N HIS A 305 21.11 -16.29 -4.95
CA HIS A 305 21.40 -16.26 -3.52
C HIS A 305 20.24 -15.71 -2.67
N ALA A 306 19.12 -15.34 -3.26
CA ALA A 306 17.97 -14.73 -2.55
C ALA A 306 17.50 -15.54 -1.36
N ARG A 307 17.34 -16.86 -1.54
CA ARG A 307 16.92 -17.77 -0.46
C ARG A 307 17.96 -17.78 0.68
N ARG A 308 19.23 -17.95 0.36
CA ARG A 308 20.33 -17.95 1.34
C ARG A 308 20.38 -16.63 2.13
N MET A 309 20.30 -15.50 1.44
CA MET A 309 20.33 -14.18 2.10
C MET A 309 19.13 -13.98 3.01
N ARG A 310 17.93 -14.37 2.58
CA ARG A 310 16.72 -14.34 3.40
C ARG A 310 16.86 -15.22 4.64
N ASP A 311 17.35 -16.45 4.48
CA ASP A 311 17.46 -17.43 5.57
C ASP A 311 18.52 -16.99 6.59
N ALA A 312 19.67 -16.46 6.15
CA ALA A 312 20.70 -15.88 7.04
C ALA A 312 20.17 -14.67 7.85
N LEU A 313 19.30 -13.86 7.26
CA LEU A 313 18.61 -12.80 7.99
C LEU A 313 17.61 -13.39 9.00
N GLY A 314 16.85 -14.41 8.60
CA GLY A 314 15.89 -15.10 9.46
C GLY A 314 16.52 -15.76 10.69
N GLU A 315 17.71 -16.38 10.56
CA GLU A 315 18.51 -16.95 11.66
C GLU A 315 18.93 -15.88 12.70
N ARG A 316 19.00 -14.62 12.30
CA ARG A 316 19.27 -13.47 13.16
C ARG A 316 18.01 -12.69 13.54
N GLU A 317 16.84 -13.36 13.41
CA GLU A 317 15.53 -12.82 13.75
C GLU A 317 15.15 -11.55 12.95
N ILE A 318 15.69 -11.38 11.74
CA ILE A 318 15.37 -10.28 10.83
C ILE A 318 14.45 -10.81 9.73
N LEU A 319 13.20 -10.37 9.73
CA LEU A 319 12.21 -10.77 8.74
C LEU A 319 12.27 -9.83 7.53
N VAL A 320 12.40 -10.40 6.34
CA VAL A 320 12.35 -9.70 5.05
C VAL A 320 11.35 -10.37 4.12
N ARG A 321 10.92 -9.70 3.07
CA ARG A 321 9.90 -10.23 2.16
C ARG A 321 10.52 -10.81 0.90
N ASP A 322 10.44 -12.12 0.75
CA ASP A 322 10.76 -12.81 -0.50
C ASP A 322 9.78 -12.36 -1.61
N ARG A 323 10.30 -11.93 -2.75
CA ARG A 323 9.54 -11.57 -3.95
C ARG A 323 9.95 -12.39 -5.17
N SER A 324 10.72 -13.47 -4.97
CA SER A 324 11.24 -14.30 -6.05
C SER A 324 10.15 -14.95 -6.92
N TYR A 325 8.94 -15.10 -6.39
CA TYR A 325 7.78 -15.63 -7.11
C TYR A 325 7.23 -14.65 -8.18
N GLU A 326 7.53 -13.36 -8.10
CA GLU A 326 7.16 -12.33 -9.09
C GLU A 326 8.39 -11.75 -9.79
N LEU A 327 9.47 -11.58 -9.05
CA LEU A 327 10.73 -11.01 -9.49
C LEU A 327 11.85 -11.97 -9.07
N PRO A 328 12.26 -12.91 -9.94
CA PRO A 328 13.25 -13.91 -9.61
C PRO A 328 14.51 -13.34 -8.97
N GLY A 329 14.91 -13.89 -7.85
CA GLY A 329 16.08 -13.43 -7.09
C GLY A 329 15.90 -12.18 -6.24
N CYS A 330 14.71 -11.59 -6.21
CA CYS A 330 14.46 -10.34 -5.49
C CYS A 330 13.91 -10.55 -4.08
N VAL A 331 14.43 -9.77 -3.14
CA VAL A 331 13.95 -9.66 -1.75
C VAL A 331 13.64 -8.19 -1.46
N ARG A 332 12.43 -7.91 -0.96
CA ARG A 332 12.08 -6.57 -0.49
C ARG A 332 12.41 -6.44 0.99
N ILE A 333 13.14 -5.42 1.34
CA ILE A 333 13.61 -5.11 2.70
C ILE A 333 13.02 -3.78 3.14
N THR A 334 12.21 -3.78 4.19
CA THR A 334 11.73 -2.55 4.82
C THR A 334 12.92 -1.79 5.43
N VAL A 335 12.97 -0.49 5.22
CA VAL A 335 13.95 0.38 5.85
C VAL A 335 13.38 0.82 7.19
N GLY A 336 13.99 0.33 8.27
CA GLY A 336 13.66 0.72 9.64
C GLY A 336 14.49 1.92 10.12
N ALA A 337 14.51 2.13 11.44
CA ALA A 337 15.37 3.10 12.08
C ALA A 337 16.87 2.81 11.77
N GLU A 338 17.72 3.85 11.88
CA GLU A 338 19.15 3.70 11.56
C GLU A 338 19.84 2.57 12.36
N ALA A 339 19.48 2.40 13.63
CA ALA A 339 20.02 1.32 14.48
C ALA A 339 19.67 -0.07 13.93
N GLN A 340 18.43 -0.25 13.48
CA GLN A 340 17.96 -1.49 12.87
C GLN A 340 18.65 -1.74 11.53
N THR A 341 18.85 -0.69 10.75
CA THR A 341 19.55 -0.76 9.46
C THR A 341 21.04 -1.12 9.66
N ARG A 342 21.71 -0.60 10.71
CA ARG A 342 23.09 -1.03 11.07
C ARG A 342 23.14 -2.52 11.41
N LYS A 343 22.17 -3.05 12.19
CA LYS A 343 22.08 -4.49 12.49
C LYS A 343 21.87 -5.31 11.21
N LEU A 344 20.94 -4.90 10.35
CA LEU A 344 20.70 -5.53 9.04
C LEU A 344 21.97 -5.58 8.20
N VAL A 345 22.67 -4.46 8.06
CA VAL A 345 23.93 -4.35 7.28
C VAL A 345 25.02 -5.27 7.83
N SER A 346 25.15 -5.40 9.16
CA SER A 346 26.11 -6.33 9.77
C SER A 346 25.87 -7.78 9.35
N VAL A 347 24.59 -8.21 9.32
CA VAL A 347 24.22 -9.56 8.88
C VAL A 347 24.42 -9.73 7.38
N LEU A 348 24.08 -8.74 6.55
CA LEU A 348 24.31 -8.77 5.11
C LEU A 348 25.80 -8.93 4.78
N ARG A 349 26.68 -8.20 5.50
CA ARG A 349 28.15 -8.32 5.35
C ARG A 349 28.64 -9.74 5.62
N SER A 350 28.16 -10.35 6.71
CA SER A 350 28.55 -11.72 7.09
C SER A 350 28.05 -12.74 6.08
N ALA A 351 26.79 -12.65 5.68
CA ALA A 351 26.15 -13.56 4.72
C ALA A 351 26.81 -13.48 3.33
N THR A 352 27.24 -12.28 2.91
CA THR A 352 27.90 -12.07 1.61
C THR A 352 29.30 -12.70 1.53
N LYS A 353 30.06 -12.74 2.64
CA LYS A 353 31.42 -13.34 2.66
C LYS A 353 31.41 -14.82 2.26
N GLY A 354 30.33 -15.54 2.45
CA GLY A 354 30.20 -16.93 2.07
C GLY A 354 29.56 -17.16 0.67
N VAL A 355 29.39 -16.10 -0.12
CA VAL A 355 28.90 -16.17 -1.50
C VAL A 355 30.10 -16.09 -2.43
N ALA A 356 30.41 -17.19 -3.12
CA ALA A 356 31.36 -17.12 -4.24
C ALA A 356 30.76 -16.23 -5.33
N ARG A 357 31.48 -15.23 -5.77
CA ARG A 357 31.08 -14.31 -6.85
C ARG A 357 31.35 -14.94 -8.20
#